data_5b280ede16dc5c2e4d11f03e08177115
#
_entry.id   5b280ede16dc5c2e4d11f03e08177115
#
_cell.length_a   1.000
_cell.length_b   1.000
_cell.length_c   1.000
_cell.angle_alpha   90.00
_cell.angle_beta   90.00
_cell.angle_gamma   90.00
#
_symmetry.space_group_name_H-M   'P 1'
#
loop_
_entity.id
_entity.type
_entity.pdbx_description
1 polymer ?
#
loop_
_entity_poly.entity_id
_entity_poly.type
_entity_poly.pdbx_seq_one_letter_code
_entity_poly.pdbx_strand_id
1 'polypeptide(L)'
;VLVASFVGLAVLWPRPRLEHAPARHRFTVPVAVEVVCGALGVGAFVAVVYAGLTGTQTATANLAPTVIYVIFWVGIPFLSILVGDVFALFNPWRALGRATGWLMRRSGAGAPEPMAYPAWLGRWPAVAGVLAFAWVELVYVNRDDPSILAMMVLAYAAIQLVGMSLFGVERWSRHGDAYGVYFRMFSLVSPVRWEGRRVATRPPLSGATGLDPVPGTVALLCTMIGTTSFDGLSQGQIWTGPNGIAPRLQDSLINLGFSQETALEIAFTIGLAAMVALISGLYRLGVMGMRSVGGDHDPARLARRFVHSLVPIAIAYVVAHYFSLLIYQGQAMAYLVSDPLGNGSDLFGTAGRTIDYSLISATGVWYVQVGALVLGHVAGLTLAHDRALVVYDDDPRQATRSQYWMLAVMVAFTSLGLWLLSAAAQ
;
A
#
# COMPACT_ATOMS: atom_id res chain seq x y z
N VAL A 1 -23.33 6.37 10.40
CA VAL A 1 -22.44 7.37 9.81
C VAL A 1 -22.52 7.32 8.29
N LEU A 2 -22.21 6.19 7.60
CA LEU A 2 -22.15 6.10 6.13
C LEU A 2 -23.44 6.51 5.43
N VAL A 3 -24.61 6.00 5.90
CA VAL A 3 -25.91 6.38 5.35
C VAL A 3 -26.17 7.87 5.49
N ALA A 4 -25.88 8.44 6.67
CA ALA A 4 -26.03 9.86 6.89
C ALA A 4 -25.07 10.70 6.02
N SER A 5 -23.82 10.24 5.84
CA SER A 5 -22.85 10.86 4.93
C SER A 5 -23.33 10.81 3.49
N PHE A 6 -23.90 9.69 3.04
CA PHE A 6 -24.45 9.55 1.71
C PHE A 6 -25.63 10.52 1.46
N VAL A 7 -26.57 10.61 2.40
CA VAL A 7 -27.68 11.57 2.31
C VAL A 7 -27.15 13.02 2.29
N GLY A 8 -26.17 13.30 3.15
CA GLY A 8 -25.50 14.61 3.18
C GLY A 8 -24.83 14.96 1.83
N LEU A 9 -24.14 14.01 1.21
CA LEU A 9 -23.52 14.19 -0.12
C LEU A 9 -24.59 14.44 -1.20
N ALA A 10 -25.64 13.63 -1.22
CA ALA A 10 -26.71 13.80 -2.22
C ALA A 10 -27.38 15.18 -2.15
N VAL A 11 -27.46 15.81 -0.96
CA VAL A 11 -28.10 17.10 -0.77
C VAL A 11 -27.12 18.27 -0.91
N LEU A 12 -25.91 18.15 -0.28
CA LEU A 12 -24.97 19.26 -0.14
C LEU A 12 -23.88 19.29 -1.23
N TRP A 13 -23.80 18.23 -2.06
CA TRP A 13 -22.79 18.08 -3.10
C TRP A 13 -23.41 17.79 -4.48
N PRO A 14 -24.18 18.74 -5.04
CA PRO A 14 -24.96 18.53 -6.28
C PRO A 14 -24.13 18.61 -7.55
N ARG A 15 -22.84 18.98 -7.47
CA ARG A 15 -21.94 19.15 -8.62
C ARG A 15 -20.56 18.58 -8.30
N PRO A 16 -19.84 18.01 -9.30
CA PRO A 16 -18.49 17.49 -9.07
C PRO A 16 -17.54 18.62 -8.64
N ARG A 17 -16.77 18.39 -7.56
CA ARG A 17 -15.83 19.36 -7.01
C ARG A 17 -14.40 18.85 -7.01
N LEU A 18 -14.19 17.54 -6.88
CA LEU A 18 -12.87 16.93 -6.80
C LEU A 18 -12.32 16.63 -8.19
N GLU A 19 -13.17 16.24 -9.15
CA GLU A 19 -12.78 15.93 -10.54
C GLU A 19 -12.14 17.12 -11.26
N HIS A 20 -12.57 18.33 -10.93
CA HIS A 20 -12.10 19.57 -11.56
C HIS A 20 -11.24 20.43 -10.63
N ALA A 21 -10.80 19.87 -9.51
CA ALA A 21 -10.05 20.62 -8.51
C ALA A 21 -8.67 21.06 -9.05
N PRO A 22 -8.34 22.35 -9.05
CA PRO A 22 -7.07 22.82 -9.59
C PRO A 22 -5.91 22.49 -8.64
N ALA A 23 -4.77 22.09 -9.21
CA ALA A 23 -3.51 22.05 -8.50
C ALA A 23 -2.78 23.40 -8.66
N ARG A 24 -2.27 23.94 -7.55
CA ARG A 24 -1.54 25.22 -7.53
C ARG A 24 -0.05 24.94 -7.35
N HIS A 25 0.76 25.28 -8.36
CA HIS A 25 2.21 25.22 -8.23
C HIS A 25 2.71 26.09 -7.08
N ARG A 26 3.67 25.58 -6.31
CA ARG A 26 4.27 26.29 -5.18
C ARG A 26 5.74 26.62 -5.46
N PHE A 27 6.53 25.58 -5.70
CA PHE A 27 7.96 25.74 -6.00
C PHE A 27 8.51 24.53 -6.77
N THR A 28 9.73 24.68 -7.28
CA THR A 28 10.45 23.57 -7.93
C THR A 28 11.71 23.26 -7.11
N VAL A 29 11.84 21.99 -6.73
CA VAL A 29 12.98 21.50 -5.97
C VAL A 29 14.25 21.50 -6.85
N PRO A 30 15.40 21.99 -6.35
CA PRO A 30 16.67 21.92 -7.09
C PRO A 30 17.10 20.49 -7.40
N VAL A 31 17.83 20.29 -8.50
CA VAL A 31 18.36 18.96 -8.88
C VAL A 31 19.24 18.38 -7.79
N ALA A 32 20.02 19.22 -7.10
CA ALA A 32 20.89 18.79 -6.01
C ALA A 32 20.13 18.06 -4.89
N VAL A 33 18.92 18.53 -4.53
CA VAL A 33 18.09 17.87 -3.52
C VAL A 33 17.62 16.49 -4.00
N GLU A 34 17.21 16.35 -5.26
CA GLU A 34 16.84 15.05 -5.83
C GLU A 34 18.02 14.07 -5.79
N VAL A 35 19.23 14.54 -6.12
CA VAL A 35 20.46 13.72 -6.07
C VAL A 35 20.78 13.31 -4.62
N VAL A 36 20.71 14.24 -3.67
CA VAL A 36 20.96 13.95 -2.24
C VAL A 36 19.94 12.96 -1.69
N CYS A 37 18.65 13.17 -1.95
CA CYS A 37 17.61 12.24 -1.54
C CYS A 37 17.82 10.84 -2.15
N GLY A 38 18.16 10.77 -3.43
CA GLY A 38 18.48 9.49 -4.08
C GLY A 38 19.70 8.81 -3.47
N ALA A 39 20.76 9.56 -3.17
CA ALA A 39 21.95 9.03 -2.50
C ALA A 39 21.64 8.53 -1.08
N LEU A 40 20.81 9.25 -0.32
CA LEU A 40 20.32 8.80 0.99
C LEU A 40 19.49 7.50 0.87
N GLY A 41 18.63 7.39 -0.14
CA GLY A 41 17.88 6.18 -0.41
C GLY A 41 18.78 4.99 -0.73
N VAL A 42 19.82 5.19 -1.56
CA VAL A 42 20.82 4.16 -1.86
C VAL A 42 21.63 3.81 -0.60
N GLY A 43 22.02 4.79 0.21
CA GLY A 43 22.71 4.56 1.46
C GLY A 43 21.90 3.73 2.45
N ALA A 44 20.60 4.04 2.61
CA ALA A 44 19.69 3.27 3.43
C ALA A 44 19.53 1.83 2.92
N PHE A 45 19.37 1.65 1.60
CA PHE A 45 19.33 0.32 0.97
C PHE A 45 20.58 -0.49 1.27
N VAL A 46 21.79 0.09 1.09
CA VAL A 46 23.06 -0.57 1.38
C VAL A 46 23.17 -0.91 2.86
N ALA A 47 22.79 0.00 3.76
CA ALA A 47 22.84 -0.23 5.21
C ALA A 47 21.93 -1.40 5.63
N VAL A 48 20.71 -1.49 5.09
CA VAL A 48 19.76 -2.60 5.35
C VAL A 48 20.32 -3.93 4.86
N VAL A 49 20.83 -3.98 3.63
CA VAL A 49 21.44 -5.21 3.07
C VAL A 49 22.67 -5.62 3.86
N TYR A 50 23.53 -4.68 4.17
CA TYR A 50 24.75 -4.96 4.96
C TYR A 50 24.41 -5.47 6.36
N ALA A 51 23.50 -4.81 7.08
CA ALA A 51 23.06 -5.24 8.39
C ALA A 51 22.42 -6.64 8.36
N GLY A 52 21.57 -6.92 7.39
CA GLY A 52 20.94 -8.23 7.24
C GLY A 52 21.93 -9.35 6.99
N LEU A 53 22.95 -9.12 6.13
CA LEU A 53 23.92 -10.16 5.76
C LEU A 53 25.02 -10.36 6.79
N THR A 54 25.45 -9.32 7.52
CA THR A 54 26.64 -9.35 8.39
C THR A 54 26.34 -9.16 9.88
N GLY A 55 25.14 -8.66 10.23
CA GLY A 55 24.72 -8.44 11.59
C GLY A 55 24.21 -9.70 12.29
N THR A 56 23.79 -9.54 13.55
CA THR A 56 23.10 -10.62 14.29
C THR A 56 21.86 -11.10 13.54
N GLN A 57 21.57 -12.40 13.64
CA GLN A 57 20.36 -12.97 13.04
C GLN A 57 19.15 -12.89 13.99
N THR A 58 19.28 -12.18 15.11
CA THR A 58 18.16 -11.85 16.00
C THR A 58 17.37 -10.66 15.42
N ALA A 59 16.15 -10.89 14.96
CA ALA A 59 15.32 -9.91 14.26
C ALA A 59 15.15 -8.57 15.01
N THR A 60 14.98 -8.61 16.34
CA THR A 60 14.77 -7.43 17.18
C THR A 60 16.03 -6.62 17.45
N ALA A 61 17.22 -7.21 17.20
CA ALA A 61 18.53 -6.59 17.40
C ALA A 61 19.24 -6.25 16.07
N ASN A 62 18.61 -6.51 14.92
CA ASN A 62 19.12 -6.20 13.58
C ASN A 62 18.28 -5.08 12.94
N LEU A 63 18.96 -4.15 12.26
CA LEU A 63 18.32 -3.01 11.61
C LEU A 63 17.33 -3.44 10.51
N ALA A 64 17.63 -4.50 9.74
CA ALA A 64 16.94 -4.84 8.51
C ALA A 64 15.45 -5.14 8.70
N PRO A 65 14.99 -6.02 9.62
CA PRO A 65 13.56 -6.32 9.76
C PRO A 65 12.73 -5.08 10.13
N THR A 66 13.20 -4.27 11.08
CA THR A 66 12.47 -3.06 11.50
C THR A 66 12.40 -2.03 10.37
N VAL A 67 13.47 -1.81 9.63
CA VAL A 67 13.44 -0.89 8.48
C VAL A 67 12.49 -1.40 7.40
N ILE A 68 12.52 -2.69 7.07
CA ILE A 68 11.70 -3.25 5.99
C ILE A 68 10.21 -3.24 6.38
N TYR A 69 9.84 -3.82 7.52
CA TYR A 69 8.43 -4.01 7.88
C TYR A 69 7.78 -2.79 8.53
N VAL A 70 8.55 -1.99 9.32
CA VAL A 70 7.94 -0.88 10.04
C VAL A 70 8.14 0.44 9.30
N ILE A 71 9.39 0.79 8.97
CA ILE A 71 9.67 2.11 8.39
C ILE A 71 9.31 2.16 6.90
N PHE A 72 9.74 1.17 6.14
CA PHE A 72 9.52 1.16 4.69
C PHE A 72 8.09 0.77 4.35
N TRP A 73 7.61 -0.39 4.84
CA TRP A 73 6.28 -0.90 4.49
C TRP A 73 5.13 -0.05 5.06
N VAL A 74 5.28 0.45 6.28
CA VAL A 74 4.25 1.22 6.98
C VAL A 74 4.57 2.71 7.04
N GLY A 75 5.76 3.10 7.44
CA GLY A 75 6.13 4.51 7.64
C GLY A 75 6.07 5.34 6.36
N ILE A 76 6.55 4.82 5.22
CA ILE A 76 6.49 5.54 3.93
C ILE A 76 5.04 5.77 3.46
N PRO A 77 4.09 4.81 3.52
CA PRO A 77 2.67 5.07 3.32
C PRO A 77 2.12 6.24 4.14
N PHE A 78 2.35 6.24 5.47
CA PHE A 78 1.87 7.33 6.34
C PHE A 78 2.47 8.68 5.94
N LEU A 79 3.77 8.71 5.63
CA LEU A 79 4.42 9.91 5.14
C LEU A 79 3.83 10.37 3.81
N SER A 80 3.52 9.43 2.90
CA SER A 80 2.93 9.72 1.59
C SER A 80 1.53 10.33 1.67
N ILE A 81 0.73 9.96 2.67
CA ILE A 81 -0.57 10.59 2.93
C ILE A 81 -0.38 12.09 3.28
N LEU A 82 0.66 12.42 4.03
CA LEU A 82 0.89 13.77 4.55
C LEU A 82 1.56 14.68 3.51
N VAL A 83 2.66 14.21 2.92
CA VAL A 83 3.55 15.04 2.08
C VAL A 83 3.62 14.63 0.62
N GLY A 84 2.78 13.70 0.18
CA GLY A 84 2.72 13.24 -1.21
C GLY A 84 3.73 12.16 -1.55
N ASP A 85 4.02 11.96 -2.83
CA ASP A 85 4.88 10.87 -3.35
C ASP A 85 6.37 11.12 -3.02
N VAL A 86 6.69 11.12 -1.73
CA VAL A 86 8.04 11.36 -1.22
C VAL A 86 9.00 10.24 -1.59
N PHE A 87 8.52 8.99 -1.66
CA PHE A 87 9.37 7.85 -2.01
C PHE A 87 9.99 8.00 -3.39
N ALA A 88 9.30 8.66 -4.34
CA ALA A 88 9.87 8.92 -5.67
C ALA A 88 11.21 9.68 -5.64
N LEU A 89 11.50 10.46 -4.57
CA LEU A 89 12.78 11.13 -4.38
C LEU A 89 13.84 10.20 -3.77
N PHE A 90 13.43 9.32 -2.84
CA PHE A 90 14.33 8.44 -2.08
C PHE A 90 14.44 7.03 -2.67
N ASN A 91 13.77 6.73 -3.78
CA ASN A 91 13.77 5.42 -4.41
C ASN A 91 15.18 5.03 -4.89
N PRO A 92 15.83 4.02 -4.27
CA PRO A 92 17.24 3.71 -4.53
C PRO A 92 17.47 3.17 -5.94
N TRP A 93 16.60 2.31 -6.46
CA TRP A 93 16.74 1.75 -7.81
C TRP A 93 16.50 2.81 -8.88
N ARG A 94 15.57 3.73 -8.66
CA ARG A 94 15.38 4.88 -9.56
C ARG A 94 16.60 5.79 -9.59
N ALA A 95 17.22 6.03 -8.43
CA ALA A 95 18.46 6.80 -8.33
C ALA A 95 19.61 6.10 -9.06
N LEU A 96 19.80 4.79 -8.84
CA LEU A 96 20.81 3.97 -9.54
C LEU A 96 20.56 3.91 -11.05
N GLY A 97 19.32 3.68 -11.49
CA GLY A 97 18.97 3.64 -12.90
C GLY A 97 19.20 4.97 -13.64
N ARG A 98 18.94 6.10 -12.96
CA ARG A 98 19.26 7.43 -13.50
C ARG A 98 20.76 7.71 -13.52
N ALA A 99 21.50 7.31 -12.48
CA ALA A 99 22.94 7.45 -12.40
C ALA A 99 23.65 6.66 -13.49
N THR A 100 23.25 5.39 -13.71
CA THR A 100 23.81 4.55 -14.79
C THR A 100 23.49 5.11 -16.16
N GLY A 101 22.27 5.56 -16.41
CA GLY A 101 21.90 6.23 -17.67
C GLY A 101 22.67 7.53 -17.91
N TRP A 102 22.94 8.30 -16.87
CA TRP A 102 23.77 9.51 -16.97
C TRP A 102 25.23 9.16 -17.31
N LEU A 103 25.80 8.14 -16.64
CA LEU A 103 27.17 7.69 -16.89
C LEU A 103 27.35 7.18 -18.32
N MET A 104 26.42 6.36 -18.82
CA MET A 104 26.44 5.86 -20.20
C MET A 104 26.43 6.99 -21.24
N ARG A 105 25.58 7.98 -21.04
CA ARG A 105 25.58 9.16 -21.93
C ARG A 105 26.89 9.94 -21.89
N ARG A 106 27.53 10.04 -20.74
CA ARG A 106 28.78 10.77 -20.56
C ARG A 106 30.01 10.03 -21.13
N SER A 107 29.98 8.67 -21.08
CA SER A 107 31.08 7.86 -21.62
C SER A 107 31.04 7.68 -23.14
N GLY A 108 30.03 8.23 -23.83
CA GLY A 108 29.84 8.01 -25.26
C GLY A 108 29.37 6.60 -25.64
N ALA A 109 29.17 5.70 -24.66
CA ALA A 109 28.50 4.44 -24.86
C ALA A 109 27.01 4.76 -25.08
N GLY A 110 26.48 4.57 -26.27
CA GLY A 110 25.07 4.77 -26.57
C GLY A 110 24.21 3.94 -25.61
N ALA A 111 23.35 4.58 -24.82
CA ALA A 111 22.38 3.86 -24.01
C ALA A 111 21.38 3.18 -24.95
N PRO A 112 21.08 1.87 -24.76
CA PRO A 112 20.06 1.21 -25.56
C PRO A 112 18.73 1.94 -25.41
N GLU A 113 17.98 2.10 -26.51
CA GLU A 113 16.65 2.68 -26.45
C GLU A 113 15.71 1.74 -25.66
N PRO A 114 15.01 2.26 -24.65
CA PRO A 114 14.07 1.43 -23.91
C PRO A 114 12.94 0.92 -24.79
N MET A 115 12.57 -0.34 -24.63
CA MET A 115 11.40 -0.93 -25.28
C MET A 115 10.11 -0.20 -24.89
N ALA A 116 9.13 -0.21 -25.78
CA ALA A 116 7.79 0.26 -25.45
C ALA A 116 7.18 -0.62 -24.35
N TYR A 117 6.70 0.01 -23.27
CA TYR A 117 6.02 -0.72 -22.18
C TYR A 117 4.68 -1.27 -22.70
N PRO A 118 4.42 -2.59 -22.62
CA PRO A 118 3.21 -3.17 -23.14
C PRO A 118 1.96 -2.65 -22.40
N ALA A 119 1.00 -2.11 -23.12
CA ALA A 119 -0.21 -1.53 -22.53
C ALA A 119 -1.02 -2.56 -21.70
N TRP A 120 -1.02 -3.83 -22.11
CA TRP A 120 -1.72 -4.91 -21.39
C TRP A 120 -1.05 -5.25 -20.04
N LEU A 121 0.25 -5.00 -19.91
CA LEU A 121 0.99 -5.27 -18.68
C LEU A 121 0.57 -4.31 -17.54
N GLY A 122 0.28 -3.03 -17.87
CA GLY A 122 -0.25 -2.05 -16.92
C GLY A 122 0.47 -2.08 -15.56
N ARG A 123 -0.28 -2.33 -14.48
CA ARG A 123 0.24 -2.47 -13.10
C ARG A 123 0.34 -3.92 -12.61
N TRP A 124 0.21 -4.91 -13.49
CA TRP A 124 0.32 -6.33 -13.09
C TRP A 124 1.65 -6.69 -12.40
N PRO A 125 2.82 -6.16 -12.82
CA PRO A 125 4.06 -6.40 -12.08
C PRO A 125 4.01 -5.84 -10.65
N ALA A 126 3.38 -4.69 -10.47
CA ALA A 126 3.19 -4.12 -9.13
C ALA A 126 2.22 -4.96 -8.27
N VAL A 127 1.16 -5.49 -8.85
CA VAL A 127 0.26 -6.44 -8.17
C VAL A 127 1.03 -7.66 -7.68
N ALA A 128 1.83 -8.27 -8.58
CA ALA A 128 2.63 -9.44 -8.23
C ALA A 128 3.64 -9.11 -7.12
N GLY A 129 4.31 -7.96 -7.18
CA GLY A 129 5.29 -7.57 -6.16
C GLY A 129 4.66 -7.26 -4.80
N VAL A 130 3.51 -6.59 -4.75
CA VAL A 130 2.78 -6.33 -3.49
C VAL A 130 2.26 -7.62 -2.89
N LEU A 131 1.70 -8.53 -3.73
CA LEU A 131 1.23 -9.83 -3.26
C LEU A 131 2.37 -10.71 -2.76
N ALA A 132 3.53 -10.72 -3.47
CA ALA A 132 4.71 -11.47 -3.06
C ALA A 132 5.26 -10.95 -1.71
N PHE A 133 5.31 -9.62 -1.52
CA PHE A 133 5.72 -9.06 -0.23
C PHE A 133 4.76 -9.44 0.90
N ALA A 134 3.45 -9.30 0.68
CA ALA A 134 2.45 -9.69 1.67
C ALA A 134 2.50 -11.20 1.96
N TRP A 135 2.82 -12.03 0.97
CA TRP A 135 3.03 -13.46 1.18
C TRP A 135 4.26 -13.73 2.07
N VAL A 136 5.38 -13.04 1.81
CA VAL A 136 6.56 -13.14 2.68
C VAL A 136 6.24 -12.70 4.10
N GLU A 137 5.57 -11.56 4.26
CA GLU A 137 5.23 -10.99 5.58
C GLU A 137 4.27 -11.86 6.39
N LEU A 138 3.25 -12.43 5.74
CA LEU A 138 2.11 -13.06 6.43
C LEU A 138 2.17 -14.59 6.42
N VAL A 139 2.87 -15.20 5.48
CA VAL A 139 2.83 -16.64 5.22
C VAL A 139 4.18 -17.32 5.48
N TYR A 140 5.27 -16.73 5.01
CA TYR A 140 6.58 -17.36 5.05
C TYR A 140 7.09 -17.56 6.48
N VAL A 141 7.48 -18.79 6.84
CA VAL A 141 7.88 -19.11 8.23
C VAL A 141 9.16 -18.39 8.67
N ASN A 142 10.13 -18.18 7.76
CA ASN A 142 11.40 -17.50 8.05
C ASN A 142 11.38 -16.01 7.70
N ARG A 143 10.21 -15.37 7.76
CA ARG A 143 10.01 -13.96 7.40
C ARG A 143 10.84 -12.96 8.20
N ASP A 144 11.20 -13.32 9.43
CA ASP A 144 11.93 -12.44 10.34
C ASP A 144 13.46 -12.63 10.29
N ASP A 145 13.97 -13.57 9.48
CA ASP A 145 15.40 -13.83 9.32
C ASP A 145 16.08 -12.68 8.55
N PRO A 146 17.01 -11.93 9.17
CA PRO A 146 17.64 -10.78 8.55
C PRO A 146 18.40 -11.10 7.26
N SER A 147 19.06 -12.25 7.18
CA SER A 147 19.84 -12.64 5.99
C SER A 147 18.94 -12.99 4.83
N ILE A 148 17.83 -13.68 5.07
CA ILE A 148 16.81 -14.01 4.07
C ILE A 148 16.17 -12.73 3.55
N LEU A 149 15.78 -11.81 4.45
CA LEU A 149 15.24 -10.51 4.05
C LEU A 149 16.22 -9.71 3.19
N ALA A 150 17.50 -9.67 3.55
CA ALA A 150 18.51 -8.97 2.76
C ALA A 150 18.65 -9.59 1.35
N MET A 151 18.62 -10.92 1.22
CA MET A 151 18.63 -11.60 -0.08
C MET A 151 17.38 -11.28 -0.91
N MET A 152 16.19 -11.24 -0.29
CA MET A 152 14.95 -10.86 -0.96
C MET A 152 14.99 -9.40 -1.44
N VAL A 153 15.53 -8.48 -0.63
CA VAL A 153 15.74 -7.08 -1.01
C VAL A 153 16.68 -6.94 -2.20
N LEU A 154 17.78 -7.72 -2.23
CA LEU A 154 18.70 -7.76 -3.38
C LEU A 154 18.03 -8.31 -4.64
N ALA A 155 17.26 -9.40 -4.51
CA ALA A 155 16.51 -9.98 -5.63
C ALA A 155 15.48 -8.98 -6.18
N TYR A 156 14.76 -8.29 -5.30
CA TYR A 156 13.83 -7.23 -5.68
C TYR A 156 14.55 -6.09 -6.43
N ALA A 157 15.68 -5.61 -5.90
CA ALA A 157 16.49 -4.57 -6.54
C ALA A 157 16.94 -4.99 -7.95
N ALA A 158 17.38 -6.24 -8.13
CA ALA A 158 17.74 -6.77 -9.44
C ALA A 158 16.57 -6.74 -10.42
N ILE A 159 15.38 -7.16 -10.01
CA ILE A 159 14.15 -7.11 -10.82
C ILE A 159 13.85 -5.64 -11.23
N GLN A 160 13.98 -4.69 -10.28
CA GLN A 160 13.74 -3.28 -10.58
C GLN A 160 14.73 -2.73 -11.62
N LEU A 161 16.02 -3.01 -11.45
CA LEU A 161 17.06 -2.54 -12.37
C LEU A 161 16.91 -3.16 -13.77
N VAL A 162 16.54 -4.44 -13.86
CA VAL A 162 16.22 -5.09 -15.14
C VAL A 162 15.00 -4.44 -15.78
N GLY A 163 13.91 -4.26 -15.05
CA GLY A 163 12.70 -3.60 -15.55
C GLY A 163 12.98 -2.17 -16.04
N MET A 164 13.79 -1.42 -15.30
CA MET A 164 14.20 -0.06 -15.67
C MET A 164 15.12 -0.03 -16.91
N SER A 165 15.99 -1.02 -17.09
CA SER A 165 16.84 -1.12 -18.28
C SER A 165 16.04 -1.48 -19.52
N LEU A 166 15.03 -2.35 -19.39
CA LEU A 166 14.19 -2.78 -20.51
C LEU A 166 13.19 -1.70 -20.94
N PHE A 167 12.48 -1.07 -19.99
CA PHE A 167 11.34 -0.20 -20.27
C PHE A 167 11.59 1.28 -19.96
N GLY A 168 12.78 1.62 -19.46
CA GLY A 168 13.13 2.96 -18.99
C GLY A 168 12.70 3.24 -17.56
N VAL A 169 13.53 4.01 -16.85
CA VAL A 169 13.41 4.29 -15.42
C VAL A 169 12.03 4.84 -15.05
N GLU A 170 11.55 5.86 -15.76
CA GLU A 170 10.30 6.55 -15.39
C GLU A 170 9.05 5.71 -15.68
N ARG A 171 9.05 4.95 -16.77
CA ARG A 171 7.91 4.10 -17.12
C ARG A 171 7.79 2.92 -16.18
N TRP A 172 8.92 2.25 -15.89
CA TRP A 172 8.94 1.14 -14.94
C TRP A 172 8.55 1.60 -13.54
N SER A 173 9.14 2.68 -13.02
CA SER A 173 8.80 3.23 -11.70
C SER A 173 7.31 3.61 -11.57
N ARG A 174 6.65 3.97 -12.68
CA ARG A 174 5.23 4.35 -12.67
C ARG A 174 4.28 3.14 -12.67
N HIS A 175 4.69 2.01 -13.23
CA HIS A 175 3.80 0.88 -13.50
C HIS A 175 4.29 -0.44 -12.89
N GLY A 176 5.60 -0.73 -12.94
CA GLY A 176 6.17 -2.02 -12.57
C GLY A 176 6.82 -2.07 -11.20
N ASP A 177 7.35 -0.96 -10.70
CA ASP A 177 7.92 -0.90 -9.34
C ASP A 177 6.81 -1.02 -8.29
N ALA A 178 6.73 -2.19 -7.65
CA ALA A 178 5.65 -2.49 -6.72
C ALA A 178 5.53 -1.47 -5.60
N TYR A 179 6.64 -1.12 -4.95
CA TYR A 179 6.62 -0.16 -3.85
C TYR A 179 6.42 1.27 -4.32
N GLY A 180 7.03 1.65 -5.45
CA GLY A 180 6.80 2.96 -6.04
C GLY A 180 5.33 3.17 -6.40
N VAL A 181 4.68 2.15 -6.99
CA VAL A 181 3.25 2.18 -7.31
C VAL A 181 2.39 2.14 -6.03
N TYR A 182 2.71 1.28 -5.06
CA TYR A 182 2.00 1.15 -3.80
C TYR A 182 1.99 2.46 -3.02
N PHE A 183 3.15 3.06 -2.75
CA PHE A 183 3.26 4.32 -2.01
C PHE A 183 2.58 5.49 -2.74
N ARG A 184 2.64 5.47 -4.07
CA ARG A 184 1.93 6.45 -4.88
C ARG A 184 0.42 6.40 -4.70
N MET A 185 -0.20 5.22 -4.46
CA MET A 185 -1.63 5.14 -4.15
C MET A 185 -1.96 5.96 -2.90
N PHE A 186 -1.13 5.90 -1.85
CA PHE A 186 -1.32 6.70 -0.63
C PHE A 186 -1.17 8.20 -0.88
N SER A 187 -0.25 8.59 -1.75
CA SER A 187 -0.03 10.01 -2.08
C SER A 187 -1.21 10.66 -2.81
N LEU A 188 -2.12 9.87 -3.38
CA LEU A 188 -3.26 10.41 -4.13
C LEU A 188 -4.26 11.17 -3.25
N VAL A 189 -4.34 10.88 -1.96
CA VAL A 189 -5.22 11.62 -1.02
C VAL A 189 -4.52 12.84 -0.43
N SER A 190 -3.20 12.94 -0.56
CA SER A 190 -2.40 14.04 -0.03
C SER A 190 -2.77 15.39 -0.66
N PRO A 191 -2.78 16.46 0.14
CA PRO A 191 -2.88 17.82 -0.38
C PRO A 191 -1.61 18.27 -1.13
N VAL A 192 -0.50 17.52 -1.00
CA VAL A 192 0.75 17.81 -1.71
C VAL A 192 0.88 16.90 -2.93
N ARG A 193 1.18 17.49 -4.07
CA ARG A 193 1.39 16.80 -5.35
C ARG A 193 2.82 17.01 -5.84
N TRP A 194 3.50 15.92 -6.14
CA TRP A 194 4.80 15.93 -6.78
C TRP A 194 4.70 15.59 -8.27
N GLU A 195 5.21 16.44 -9.11
CA GLU A 195 5.35 16.22 -10.57
C GLU A 195 6.84 16.30 -10.92
N GLY A 196 7.55 15.20 -10.77
CA GLY A 196 9.00 15.21 -10.78
C GLY A 196 9.52 16.09 -9.65
N ARG A 197 10.17 17.22 -9.99
CA ARG A 197 10.68 18.20 -9.02
C ARG A 197 9.72 19.34 -8.70
N ARG A 198 8.58 19.41 -9.38
CA ARG A 198 7.58 20.46 -9.12
C ARG A 198 6.68 20.04 -7.96
N VAL A 199 6.54 20.92 -6.98
CA VAL A 199 5.65 20.76 -5.85
C VAL A 199 4.43 21.66 -6.03
N ALA A 200 3.26 21.07 -5.94
CA ALA A 200 1.99 21.75 -6.04
C ALA A 200 1.10 21.38 -4.83
N THR A 201 0.13 22.22 -4.51
CA THR A 201 -0.92 21.90 -3.54
C THR A 201 -2.26 21.74 -4.26
N ARG A 202 -3.08 20.82 -3.75
CA ARG A 202 -4.43 20.52 -4.24
C ARG A 202 -5.37 20.24 -3.08
N PRO A 203 -6.70 20.29 -3.26
CA PRO A 203 -7.62 19.80 -2.24
C PRO A 203 -7.32 18.32 -1.89
N PRO A 204 -7.40 17.91 -0.62
CA PRO A 204 -7.30 16.50 -0.25
C PRO A 204 -8.27 15.63 -1.07
N LEU A 205 -7.92 14.38 -1.32
CA LEU A 205 -8.65 13.40 -2.16
C LEU A 205 -8.66 13.69 -3.66
N SER A 206 -8.54 14.96 -4.11
CA SER A 206 -8.65 15.31 -5.53
C SER A 206 -7.61 14.65 -6.42
N GLY A 207 -6.51 14.16 -5.85
CA GLY A 207 -5.52 13.42 -6.61
C GLY A 207 -5.96 12.02 -7.02
N ALA A 208 -6.89 11.43 -6.29
CA ALA A 208 -7.42 10.12 -6.62
C ALA A 208 -8.29 10.14 -7.89
N THR A 209 -8.97 11.26 -8.17
CA THR A 209 -9.78 11.39 -9.39
C THR A 209 -8.94 11.30 -10.67
N GLY A 210 -7.67 11.70 -10.61
CA GLY A 210 -6.70 11.59 -11.70
C GLY A 210 -5.99 10.24 -11.79
N LEU A 211 -6.43 9.22 -11.07
CA LEU A 211 -5.84 7.88 -11.16
C LEU A 211 -6.10 7.26 -12.53
N ASP A 212 -5.00 7.01 -13.27
CA ASP A 212 -5.07 6.34 -14.56
C ASP A 212 -5.47 4.86 -14.39
N PRO A 213 -6.61 4.43 -14.93
CA PRO A 213 -7.17 3.09 -14.71
C PRO A 213 -6.58 2.05 -15.68
N VAL A 214 -5.25 1.97 -15.78
CA VAL A 214 -4.56 0.96 -16.60
C VAL A 214 -4.84 -0.48 -16.09
N PRO A 215 -4.61 -1.52 -16.92
CA PRO A 215 -4.75 -2.91 -16.50
C PRO A 215 -4.01 -3.18 -15.17
N GLY A 216 -4.58 -4.02 -14.31
CA GLY A 216 -4.04 -4.33 -12.98
C GLY A 216 -4.40 -3.32 -11.88
N THR A 217 -4.93 -2.10 -12.18
CA THR A 217 -5.22 -1.11 -11.14
C THR A 217 -6.30 -1.58 -10.15
N VAL A 218 -7.37 -2.21 -10.64
CA VAL A 218 -8.42 -2.78 -9.78
C VAL A 218 -7.85 -3.89 -8.91
N ALA A 219 -7.10 -4.80 -9.53
CA ALA A 219 -6.45 -5.90 -8.82
C ALA A 219 -5.50 -5.40 -7.73
N LEU A 220 -4.69 -4.37 -8.02
CA LEU A 220 -3.78 -3.76 -7.05
C LEU A 220 -4.52 -3.27 -5.80
N LEU A 221 -5.55 -2.45 -5.95
CA LEU A 221 -6.28 -1.91 -4.81
C LEU A 221 -7.05 -2.99 -4.04
N CYS A 222 -7.62 -3.98 -4.73
CA CYS A 222 -8.21 -5.14 -4.08
C CYS A 222 -7.16 -5.98 -3.33
N THR A 223 -5.95 -6.14 -3.87
CA THR A 223 -4.82 -6.80 -3.19
C THR A 223 -4.42 -6.01 -1.95
N MET A 224 -4.22 -4.69 -2.05
CA MET A 224 -3.87 -3.84 -0.90
C MET A 224 -4.88 -3.98 0.26
N ILE A 225 -6.18 -3.94 -0.04
CA ILE A 225 -7.23 -4.10 0.98
C ILE A 225 -7.26 -5.55 1.48
N GLY A 226 -7.21 -6.52 0.58
CA GLY A 226 -7.34 -7.95 0.91
C GLY A 226 -6.18 -8.47 1.75
N THR A 227 -4.93 -8.08 1.45
CA THR A 227 -3.76 -8.50 2.23
C THR A 227 -3.79 -7.93 3.65
N THR A 228 -4.10 -6.64 3.83
CA THR A 228 -4.24 -6.02 5.14
C THR A 228 -5.44 -6.60 5.93
N SER A 229 -6.53 -6.92 5.23
CA SER A 229 -7.69 -7.58 5.85
C SER A 229 -7.36 -9.00 6.32
N PHE A 230 -6.56 -9.73 5.53
CA PHE A 230 -6.11 -11.08 5.92
C PHE A 230 -5.16 -11.03 7.11
N ASP A 231 -4.25 -10.06 7.15
CA ASP A 231 -3.37 -9.85 8.30
C ASP A 231 -4.19 -9.68 9.59
N GLY A 232 -5.20 -8.81 9.59
CA GLY A 232 -6.11 -8.66 10.73
C GLY A 232 -6.89 -9.93 11.08
N LEU A 233 -7.36 -10.69 10.08
CA LEU A 233 -8.06 -11.97 10.30
C LEU A 233 -7.11 -13.03 10.89
N SER A 234 -5.88 -13.08 10.40
CA SER A 234 -4.89 -14.09 10.74
C SER A 234 -4.49 -14.06 12.23
N GLN A 235 -4.67 -12.93 12.89
CA GLN A 235 -4.37 -12.76 14.31
C GLN A 235 -5.57 -13.10 15.22
N GLY A 236 -6.77 -13.29 14.63
CA GLY A 236 -7.99 -13.58 15.37
C GLY A 236 -8.22 -15.06 15.65
N GLN A 237 -9.00 -15.35 16.71
CA GLN A 237 -9.35 -16.70 17.15
C GLN A 237 -10.02 -17.54 16.06
N ILE A 238 -10.74 -16.92 15.13
CA ILE A 238 -11.41 -17.61 14.01
C ILE A 238 -10.39 -18.25 13.07
N TRP A 239 -9.25 -17.60 12.87
CA TRP A 239 -8.20 -18.11 12.00
C TRP A 239 -7.22 -19.02 12.75
N THR A 240 -6.59 -18.51 13.82
CA THR A 240 -5.48 -19.16 14.55
C THR A 240 -5.88 -19.80 15.88
N GLY A 241 -7.12 -19.62 16.35
CA GLY A 241 -7.58 -20.25 17.59
C GLY A 241 -7.52 -21.78 17.55
N PRO A 242 -7.62 -22.49 18.69
CA PRO A 242 -7.50 -23.95 18.75
C PRO A 242 -8.48 -24.70 17.85
N ASN A 243 -9.64 -24.12 17.59
CA ASN A 243 -10.66 -24.63 16.68
C ASN A 243 -10.78 -23.76 15.41
N GLY A 244 -9.76 -22.97 15.09
CA GLY A 244 -9.73 -22.06 13.96
C GLY A 244 -9.64 -22.75 12.61
N ILE A 245 -9.70 -21.93 11.55
CA ILE A 245 -9.63 -22.43 10.17
C ILE A 245 -8.22 -22.94 9.86
N ALA A 246 -7.17 -22.21 10.27
CA ALA A 246 -5.79 -22.56 9.96
C ALA A 246 -5.36 -23.92 10.57
N PRO A 247 -5.57 -24.21 11.87
CA PRO A 247 -5.24 -25.52 12.42
C PRO A 247 -5.95 -26.67 11.71
N ARG A 248 -7.24 -26.54 11.40
CA ARG A 248 -7.99 -27.58 10.69
C ARG A 248 -7.47 -27.86 9.28
N LEU A 249 -7.12 -26.79 8.55
CA LEU A 249 -6.49 -26.92 7.23
C LEU A 249 -5.11 -27.58 7.37
N GLN A 250 -4.32 -27.13 8.33
CA GLN A 250 -2.98 -27.64 8.60
C GLN A 250 -3.04 -29.14 8.95
N ASP A 251 -3.91 -29.57 9.85
CA ASP A 251 -4.08 -31.00 10.19
C ASP A 251 -4.48 -31.83 8.97
N SER A 252 -5.39 -31.32 8.15
CA SER A 252 -5.81 -31.99 6.92
C SER A 252 -4.63 -32.17 5.94
N LEU A 253 -3.78 -31.14 5.79
CA LEU A 253 -2.61 -31.18 4.93
C LEU A 253 -1.50 -32.10 5.47
N ILE A 254 -1.30 -32.12 6.80
CA ILE A 254 -0.37 -33.05 7.45
C ILE A 254 -0.81 -34.49 7.22
N ASN A 255 -2.11 -34.80 7.32
CA ASN A 255 -2.67 -36.11 7.02
C ASN A 255 -2.49 -36.51 5.53
N LEU A 256 -2.30 -35.55 4.63
CA LEU A 256 -1.93 -35.78 3.21
C LEU A 256 -0.42 -35.93 3.01
N GLY A 257 0.41 -35.83 4.07
CA GLY A 257 1.86 -36.05 4.00
C GLY A 257 2.71 -34.79 3.91
N PHE A 258 2.14 -33.59 4.04
CA PHE A 258 2.93 -32.34 4.08
C PHE A 258 3.63 -32.18 5.44
N SER A 259 4.79 -31.51 5.47
CA SER A 259 5.43 -31.08 6.72
C SER A 259 4.57 -30.05 7.45
N GLN A 260 4.78 -29.89 8.77
CA GLN A 260 4.05 -28.90 9.57
C GLN A 260 4.20 -27.48 9.04
N GLU A 261 5.42 -27.09 8.66
CA GLU A 261 5.72 -25.77 8.11
C GLU A 261 5.02 -25.55 6.76
N THR A 262 5.20 -26.50 5.81
CA THR A 262 4.57 -26.41 4.49
C THR A 262 3.02 -26.40 4.61
N ALA A 263 2.45 -27.21 5.49
CA ALA A 263 1.01 -27.24 5.73
C ALA A 263 0.50 -25.89 6.28
N LEU A 264 1.23 -25.25 7.19
CA LEU A 264 0.91 -23.92 7.69
C LEU A 264 0.98 -22.86 6.57
N GLU A 265 2.06 -22.84 5.79
CA GLU A 265 2.23 -21.92 4.65
C GLU A 265 1.12 -22.09 3.61
N ILE A 266 0.73 -23.33 3.28
CA ILE A 266 -0.39 -23.58 2.37
C ILE A 266 -1.71 -23.06 2.97
N ALA A 267 -1.98 -23.31 4.25
CA ALA A 267 -3.20 -22.84 4.91
C ALA A 267 -3.30 -21.31 4.88
N PHE A 268 -2.22 -20.60 5.21
CA PHE A 268 -2.18 -19.16 5.17
C PHE A 268 -2.23 -18.60 3.73
N THR A 269 -1.62 -19.28 2.76
CA THR A 269 -1.73 -18.91 1.34
C THR A 269 -3.17 -18.99 0.85
N ILE A 270 -3.90 -20.05 1.24
CA ILE A 270 -5.34 -20.19 0.91
C ILE A 270 -6.13 -19.04 1.53
N GLY A 271 -5.88 -18.71 2.79
CA GLY A 271 -6.55 -17.61 3.48
C GLY A 271 -6.30 -16.25 2.83
N LEU A 272 -5.04 -15.96 2.50
CA LEU A 272 -4.63 -14.73 1.81
C LEU A 272 -5.32 -14.61 0.44
N ALA A 273 -5.29 -15.67 -0.35
CA ALA A 273 -5.94 -15.71 -1.67
C ALA A 273 -7.46 -15.57 -1.56
N ALA A 274 -8.08 -16.24 -0.60
CA ALA A 274 -9.52 -16.17 -0.34
C ALA A 274 -9.95 -14.75 0.06
N MET A 275 -9.17 -14.06 0.90
CA MET A 275 -9.48 -12.69 1.30
C MET A 275 -9.36 -11.71 0.12
N VAL A 276 -8.30 -11.79 -0.68
CA VAL A 276 -8.16 -10.96 -1.89
C VAL A 276 -9.30 -11.23 -2.87
N ALA A 277 -9.69 -12.50 -3.03
CA ALA A 277 -10.84 -12.87 -3.88
C ALA A 277 -12.17 -12.32 -3.33
N LEU A 278 -12.38 -12.38 -2.02
CA LEU A 278 -13.57 -11.83 -1.34
C LEU A 278 -13.68 -10.31 -1.60
N ILE A 279 -12.61 -9.57 -1.36
CA ILE A 279 -12.57 -8.12 -1.59
C ILE A 279 -12.85 -7.79 -3.06
N SER A 280 -12.21 -8.53 -3.98
CA SER A 280 -12.42 -8.37 -5.42
C SER A 280 -13.87 -8.68 -5.83
N GLY A 281 -14.46 -9.70 -5.23
CA GLY A 281 -15.86 -10.10 -5.44
C GLY A 281 -16.83 -9.02 -4.95
N LEU A 282 -16.64 -8.51 -3.74
CA LEU A 282 -17.48 -7.45 -3.17
C LEU A 282 -17.41 -6.17 -4.02
N TYR A 283 -16.22 -5.76 -4.47
CA TYR A 283 -16.10 -4.62 -5.37
C TYR A 283 -16.85 -4.83 -6.69
N ARG A 284 -16.69 -6.02 -7.30
CA ARG A 284 -17.42 -6.38 -8.54
C ARG A 284 -18.91 -6.38 -8.33
N LEU A 285 -19.41 -6.89 -7.21
CA LEU A 285 -20.86 -6.86 -6.89
C LEU A 285 -21.39 -5.43 -6.81
N GLY A 286 -20.66 -4.53 -6.15
CA GLY A 286 -21.01 -3.10 -6.11
C GLY A 286 -21.10 -2.47 -7.49
N VAL A 287 -20.11 -2.72 -8.35
CA VAL A 287 -20.09 -2.21 -9.72
C VAL A 287 -21.20 -2.83 -10.59
N MET A 288 -21.45 -4.15 -10.46
CA MET A 288 -22.54 -4.81 -11.18
C MET A 288 -23.90 -4.26 -10.76
N GLY A 289 -24.10 -3.98 -9.49
CA GLY A 289 -25.31 -3.36 -8.97
C GLY A 289 -25.60 -1.99 -9.56
N MET A 290 -24.56 -1.20 -9.89
CA MET A 290 -24.75 0.11 -10.56
C MET A 290 -25.44 0.00 -11.93
N ARG A 291 -25.28 -1.13 -12.65
CA ARG A 291 -25.96 -1.38 -13.92
C ARG A 291 -27.47 -1.54 -13.78
N SER A 292 -27.94 -2.06 -12.63
CA SER A 292 -29.38 -2.31 -12.41
C SER A 292 -30.24 -1.02 -12.43
N VAL A 293 -29.59 0.13 -12.33
CA VAL A 293 -30.24 1.44 -12.21
C VAL A 293 -30.42 2.14 -13.58
N GLY A 294 -29.88 1.54 -14.65
CA GLY A 294 -29.97 2.06 -16.01
C GLY A 294 -28.65 2.56 -16.59
N GLY A 295 -28.57 2.56 -17.91
CA GLY A 295 -27.35 2.88 -18.65
C GLY A 295 -26.66 1.62 -19.20
N ASP A 296 -26.38 1.62 -20.50
CA ASP A 296 -25.67 0.52 -21.19
C ASP A 296 -24.14 0.67 -20.96
N HIS A 297 -23.71 0.55 -19.69
CA HIS A 297 -22.30 0.64 -19.33
C HIS A 297 -21.69 -0.76 -19.13
N ASP A 298 -20.60 -1.03 -19.83
CA ASP A 298 -19.79 -2.23 -19.60
C ASP A 298 -19.27 -2.27 -18.14
N PRO A 299 -19.47 -3.39 -17.40
CA PRO A 299 -19.02 -3.52 -16.01
C PRO A 299 -17.51 -3.32 -15.82
N ALA A 300 -16.70 -3.79 -16.77
CA ALA A 300 -15.26 -3.63 -16.70
C ALA A 300 -14.87 -2.15 -16.85
N ARG A 301 -15.60 -1.40 -17.65
CA ARG A 301 -15.39 0.05 -17.80
C ARG A 301 -15.81 0.80 -16.54
N LEU A 302 -16.96 0.44 -15.95
CA LEU A 302 -17.41 1.02 -14.68
C LEU A 302 -16.41 0.72 -13.56
N ALA A 303 -15.96 -0.54 -13.42
CA ALA A 303 -14.96 -0.92 -12.42
C ALA A 303 -13.69 -0.07 -12.53
N ARG A 304 -13.20 0.17 -13.74
CA ARG A 304 -12.05 1.05 -13.96
C ARG A 304 -12.33 2.52 -13.65
N ARG A 305 -13.53 3.01 -13.92
CA ARG A 305 -13.93 4.40 -13.66
C ARG A 305 -14.06 4.71 -12.17
N PHE A 306 -14.55 3.75 -11.38
CA PHE A 306 -14.79 3.93 -9.94
C PHE A 306 -13.67 3.42 -9.05
N VAL A 307 -12.63 2.79 -9.60
CA VAL A 307 -11.52 2.18 -8.84
C VAL A 307 -10.83 3.15 -7.88
N HIS A 308 -10.76 4.42 -8.21
CA HIS A 308 -10.13 5.46 -7.38
C HIS A 308 -10.83 5.64 -6.02
N SER A 309 -12.11 5.27 -5.89
CA SER A 309 -12.83 5.30 -4.62
C SER A 309 -12.34 4.25 -3.62
N LEU A 310 -11.63 3.21 -4.08
CA LEU A 310 -10.98 2.23 -3.20
C LEU A 310 -9.68 2.77 -2.55
N VAL A 311 -9.08 3.82 -3.09
CA VAL A 311 -7.83 4.38 -2.57
C VAL A 311 -7.95 4.77 -1.09
N PRO A 312 -8.89 5.64 -0.66
CA PRO A 312 -9.00 5.99 0.75
C PRO A 312 -9.42 4.81 1.64
N ILE A 313 -10.08 3.79 1.09
CA ILE A 313 -10.42 2.56 1.82
C ILE A 313 -9.15 1.75 2.08
N ALA A 314 -8.31 1.52 1.07
CA ALA A 314 -7.03 0.85 1.24
C ALA A 314 -6.15 1.57 2.29
N ILE A 315 -6.12 2.90 2.24
CA ILE A 315 -5.43 3.73 3.24
C ILE A 315 -6.00 3.50 4.64
N ALA A 316 -7.32 3.51 4.77
CA ALA A 316 -7.99 3.32 6.05
C ALA A 316 -7.66 1.98 6.70
N TYR A 317 -7.63 0.90 5.91
CA TYR A 317 -7.25 -0.44 6.39
C TYR A 317 -5.78 -0.46 6.86
N VAL A 318 -4.85 0.10 6.09
CA VAL A 318 -3.44 0.17 6.49
C VAL A 318 -3.26 1.03 7.75
N VAL A 319 -3.91 2.19 7.84
CA VAL A 319 -3.83 3.04 9.05
C VAL A 319 -4.45 2.32 10.24
N ALA A 320 -5.64 1.75 10.11
CA ALA A 320 -6.30 1.06 11.21
C ALA A 320 -5.51 -0.15 11.70
N HIS A 321 -4.86 -0.88 10.80
CA HIS A 321 -4.12 -2.10 11.19
C HIS A 321 -2.72 -1.79 11.72
N TYR A 322 -1.95 -0.93 11.03
CA TYR A 322 -0.53 -0.73 11.32
C TYR A 322 -0.21 0.52 12.16
N PHE A 323 -1.19 1.30 12.59
CA PHE A 323 -0.93 2.50 13.40
C PHE A 323 -0.16 2.18 14.68
N SER A 324 -0.59 1.17 15.44
CA SER A 324 0.08 0.76 16.68
C SER A 324 1.48 0.20 16.42
N LEU A 325 1.65 -0.59 15.35
CA LEU A 325 2.95 -1.10 14.93
C LEU A 325 3.94 0.05 14.67
N LEU A 326 3.51 1.06 13.92
CA LEU A 326 4.36 2.20 13.62
C LEU A 326 4.73 3.01 14.88
N ILE A 327 3.76 3.26 15.77
CA ILE A 327 3.97 4.07 16.98
C ILE A 327 4.89 3.35 17.99
N TYR A 328 4.72 2.04 18.16
CA TYR A 328 5.53 1.29 19.14
C TYR A 328 6.83 0.79 18.50
N GLN A 329 6.77 -0.02 17.47
CA GLN A 329 7.96 -0.62 16.88
C GLN A 329 8.81 0.39 16.08
N GLY A 330 8.23 1.49 15.62
CA GLY A 330 8.99 2.58 15.02
C GLY A 330 10.02 3.21 15.99
N GLN A 331 9.77 3.16 17.30
CA GLN A 331 10.71 3.64 18.32
C GLN A 331 12.02 2.81 18.37
N ALA A 332 11.96 1.55 17.92
CA ALA A 332 13.14 0.69 17.84
C ALA A 332 14.26 1.31 16.98
N MET A 333 13.90 2.16 16.01
CA MET A 333 14.90 2.89 15.22
C MET A 333 15.87 3.70 16.08
N ALA A 334 15.47 4.16 17.27
CA ALA A 334 16.34 4.93 18.14
C ALA A 334 17.56 4.13 18.60
N TYR A 335 17.40 2.85 18.93
CA TYR A 335 18.53 1.99 19.31
C TYR A 335 19.15 1.26 18.12
N LEU A 336 18.37 0.85 17.12
CA LEU A 336 18.85 0.14 15.93
C LEU A 336 19.75 0.99 15.03
N VAL A 337 19.53 2.31 14.95
CA VAL A 337 20.44 3.20 14.23
C VAL A 337 21.78 3.33 14.96
N SER A 338 21.79 3.23 16.31
CA SER A 338 23.00 3.26 17.12
C SER A 338 23.78 1.94 17.09
N ASP A 339 23.07 0.81 17.00
CA ASP A 339 23.65 -0.53 16.86
C ASP A 339 22.99 -1.30 15.70
N PRO A 340 23.28 -0.95 14.45
CA PRO A 340 22.58 -1.52 13.30
C PRO A 340 22.86 -3.00 13.05
N LEU A 341 23.98 -3.50 13.58
CA LEU A 341 24.43 -4.89 13.44
C LEU A 341 24.10 -5.76 14.65
N GLY A 342 23.63 -5.17 15.76
CA GLY A 342 23.41 -5.87 17.01
C GLY A 342 24.69 -6.47 17.62
N ASN A 343 25.83 -5.78 17.47
CA ASN A 343 27.15 -6.21 17.94
C ASN A 343 27.64 -5.44 19.17
N GLY A 344 26.78 -4.65 19.79
CA GLY A 344 27.10 -3.82 20.95
C GLY A 344 27.67 -2.44 20.63
N SER A 345 27.54 -2.00 19.36
CA SER A 345 27.92 -0.63 18.98
C SER A 345 26.97 0.41 19.60
N ASP A 346 27.48 1.62 19.80
CA ASP A 346 26.65 2.76 20.22
C ASP A 346 27.06 4.03 19.47
N LEU A 347 26.72 4.06 18.16
CA LEU A 347 27.18 5.11 17.24
C LEU A 347 26.63 6.50 17.59
N PHE A 348 25.46 6.58 18.21
CA PHE A 348 24.75 7.83 18.50
C PHE A 348 24.39 7.99 19.99
N GLY A 349 24.86 7.13 20.90
CA GLY A 349 24.55 7.19 22.32
C GLY A 349 23.12 6.79 22.66
N THR A 350 22.45 6.03 21.78
CA THR A 350 21.02 5.66 21.94
C THR A 350 20.78 4.15 21.96
N ALA A 351 21.84 3.32 21.96
CA ALA A 351 21.71 1.86 21.95
C ALA A 351 20.97 1.30 23.17
N GLY A 352 21.05 1.99 24.32
CA GLY A 352 20.33 1.61 25.55
C GLY A 352 18.85 2.03 25.62
N ARG A 353 18.27 2.65 24.57
CA ARG A 353 16.86 3.03 24.57
C ARG A 353 15.96 1.81 24.44
N THR A 354 14.76 1.91 25.03
CA THR A 354 13.71 0.88 24.98
C THR A 354 12.43 1.45 24.38
N ILE A 355 11.57 0.57 23.93
CA ILE A 355 10.25 0.94 23.41
C ILE A 355 9.33 1.34 24.58
N ASP A 356 8.75 2.54 24.50
CA ASP A 356 7.75 3.01 25.47
C ASP A 356 6.33 2.63 24.96
N TYR A 357 5.78 1.59 25.53
CA TYR A 357 4.40 1.16 25.26
C TYR A 357 3.34 1.99 25.96
N SER A 358 3.73 2.95 26.82
CA SER A 358 2.80 3.85 27.50
C SER A 358 2.47 5.12 26.71
N LEU A 359 3.13 5.35 25.57
CA LEU A 359 3.01 6.56 24.74
C LEU A 359 1.55 6.85 24.33
N ILE A 360 0.78 5.81 24.01
CA ILE A 360 -0.65 5.90 23.70
C ILE A 360 -1.36 4.73 24.40
N SER A 361 -2.52 5.01 25.02
CA SER A 361 -3.33 3.95 25.61
C SER A 361 -3.98 3.05 24.56
N ALA A 362 -4.30 1.81 24.92
CA ALA A 362 -5.02 0.89 24.02
C ALA A 362 -6.34 1.50 23.52
N THR A 363 -7.06 2.24 24.38
CA THR A 363 -8.27 2.99 23.99
C THR A 363 -7.96 4.08 22.97
N GLY A 364 -6.84 4.77 23.12
CA GLY A 364 -6.38 5.79 22.14
C GLY A 364 -6.09 5.17 20.78
N VAL A 365 -5.37 4.05 20.75
CA VAL A 365 -5.13 3.28 19.52
C VAL A 365 -6.45 2.87 18.87
N TRP A 366 -7.38 2.32 19.64
CA TRP A 366 -8.70 1.90 19.15
C TRP A 366 -9.49 3.05 18.50
N TYR A 367 -9.50 4.24 19.12
CA TYR A 367 -10.17 5.42 18.52
C TYR A 367 -9.54 5.83 17.20
N VAL A 368 -8.22 5.80 17.07
CA VAL A 368 -7.54 6.10 15.80
C VAL A 368 -7.92 5.07 14.72
N GLN A 369 -7.92 3.80 15.06
CA GLN A 369 -8.27 2.71 14.16
C GLN A 369 -9.70 2.81 13.63
N VAL A 370 -10.68 2.96 14.54
CA VAL A 370 -12.09 3.13 14.17
C VAL A 370 -12.30 4.43 13.39
N GLY A 371 -11.67 5.52 13.82
CA GLY A 371 -11.72 6.80 13.12
C GLY A 371 -11.19 6.70 11.70
N ALA A 372 -10.05 6.03 11.50
CA ALA A 372 -9.45 5.81 10.18
C ALA A 372 -10.40 5.03 9.25
N LEU A 373 -10.99 3.92 9.74
CA LEU A 373 -11.94 3.13 8.96
C LEU A 373 -13.17 3.95 8.54
N VAL A 374 -13.77 4.67 9.48
CA VAL A 374 -14.96 5.49 9.19
C VAL A 374 -14.63 6.60 8.20
N LEU A 375 -13.56 7.35 8.43
CA LEU A 375 -13.16 8.47 7.57
C LEU A 375 -12.75 7.99 6.17
N GLY A 376 -12.04 6.86 6.06
CA GLY A 376 -11.67 6.31 4.77
C GLY A 376 -12.86 5.86 3.93
N HIS A 377 -13.86 5.24 4.56
CA HIS A 377 -15.08 4.85 3.85
C HIS A 377 -15.94 6.06 3.44
N VAL A 378 -16.04 7.10 4.30
CA VAL A 378 -16.70 8.35 3.93
C VAL A 378 -15.97 9.04 2.77
N ALA A 379 -14.64 9.04 2.78
CA ALA A 379 -13.83 9.58 1.68
C ALA A 379 -14.01 8.78 0.38
N GLY A 380 -14.06 7.43 0.47
CA GLY A 380 -14.36 6.57 -0.68
C GLY A 380 -15.75 6.85 -1.26
N LEU A 381 -16.74 7.03 -0.40
CA LEU A 381 -18.11 7.38 -0.79
C LEU A 381 -18.15 8.77 -1.45
N THR A 382 -17.40 9.74 -0.94
CA THR A 382 -17.29 11.10 -1.52
C THR A 382 -16.70 11.05 -2.93
N LEU A 383 -15.63 10.28 -3.15
CA LEU A 383 -15.01 10.09 -4.46
C LEU A 383 -15.96 9.36 -5.44
N ALA A 384 -16.67 8.34 -4.97
CA ALA A 384 -17.64 7.62 -5.79
C ALA A 384 -18.80 8.54 -6.19
N HIS A 385 -19.29 9.38 -5.27
CA HIS A 385 -20.34 10.35 -5.53
C HIS A 385 -19.90 11.40 -6.56
N ASP A 386 -18.74 12.00 -6.36
CA ASP A 386 -18.19 13.02 -7.27
C ASP A 386 -18.03 12.47 -8.70
N ARG A 387 -17.53 11.23 -8.84
CA ARG A 387 -17.39 10.53 -10.12
C ARG A 387 -18.76 10.17 -10.74
N ALA A 388 -19.74 9.76 -9.94
CA ALA A 388 -21.06 9.43 -10.45
C ALA A 388 -21.75 10.64 -11.07
N LEU A 389 -21.58 11.83 -10.48
CA LEU A 389 -22.10 13.09 -11.06
C LEU A 389 -21.48 13.40 -12.44
N VAL A 390 -20.23 12.99 -12.69
CA VAL A 390 -19.59 13.14 -14.01
C VAL A 390 -20.03 12.03 -14.99
N VAL A 391 -20.24 10.81 -14.49
CA VAL A 391 -20.60 9.66 -15.36
C VAL A 391 -22.05 9.72 -15.82
N TYR A 392 -22.94 10.27 -14.99
CA TYR A 392 -24.38 10.40 -15.21
C TYR A 392 -24.80 11.88 -15.25
N ASP A 393 -24.00 12.73 -15.93
CA ASP A 393 -24.14 14.20 -15.95
C ASP A 393 -25.54 14.68 -16.39
N ASP A 394 -26.20 13.92 -17.26
CA ASP A 394 -27.54 14.24 -17.78
C ASP A 394 -28.68 13.90 -16.79
N ASP A 395 -28.44 13.08 -15.74
CA ASP A 395 -29.46 12.67 -14.77
C ASP A 395 -28.91 12.54 -13.34
N PRO A 396 -29.01 13.60 -12.50
CA PRO A 396 -28.58 13.57 -11.10
C PRO A 396 -29.32 12.53 -10.25
N ARG A 397 -30.56 12.17 -10.61
CA ARG A 397 -31.34 11.12 -9.91
C ARG A 397 -30.75 9.74 -10.21
N GLN A 398 -30.36 9.48 -11.45
CA GLN A 398 -29.69 8.26 -11.85
C GLN A 398 -28.32 8.15 -11.21
N ALA A 399 -27.55 9.25 -11.17
CA ALA A 399 -26.29 9.33 -10.46
C ALA A 399 -26.43 8.91 -8.98
N THR A 400 -27.43 9.42 -8.27
CA THR A 400 -27.67 9.06 -6.86
C THR A 400 -28.11 7.60 -6.71
N ARG A 401 -29.04 7.12 -7.56
CA ARG A 401 -29.55 5.75 -7.50
C ARG A 401 -28.45 4.71 -7.80
N SER A 402 -27.55 5.00 -8.74
CA SER A 402 -26.45 4.09 -9.10
C SER A 402 -25.54 3.80 -7.91
N GLN A 403 -25.48 4.69 -6.92
CA GLN A 403 -24.62 4.58 -5.77
C GLN A 403 -25.21 3.77 -4.60
N TYR A 404 -26.49 3.39 -4.62
CA TYR A 404 -27.08 2.58 -3.55
C TYR A 404 -26.37 1.24 -3.36
N TRP A 405 -26.03 0.57 -4.47
CA TRP A 405 -25.25 -0.66 -4.43
C TRP A 405 -23.82 -0.44 -3.91
N MET A 406 -23.19 0.66 -4.33
CA MET A 406 -21.87 1.03 -3.81
C MET A 406 -21.94 1.33 -2.31
N LEU A 407 -22.97 2.02 -1.84
CA LEU A 407 -23.23 2.26 -0.42
C LEU A 407 -23.39 0.93 0.35
N ALA A 408 -24.16 -0.03 -0.18
CA ALA A 408 -24.32 -1.33 0.45
C ALA A 408 -22.98 -2.06 0.59
N VAL A 409 -22.16 -2.05 -0.46
CA VAL A 409 -20.80 -2.62 -0.43
C VAL A 409 -19.91 -1.86 0.55
N MET A 410 -19.97 -0.53 0.60
CA MET A 410 -19.21 0.27 1.58
C MET A 410 -19.60 -0.04 3.03
N VAL A 411 -20.89 -0.26 3.30
CA VAL A 411 -21.36 -0.71 4.61
C VAL A 411 -20.80 -2.09 4.94
N ALA A 412 -20.82 -3.02 3.98
CA ALA A 412 -20.25 -4.36 4.15
C ALA A 412 -18.73 -4.30 4.45
N PHE A 413 -17.96 -3.51 3.71
CA PHE A 413 -16.53 -3.28 3.96
C PHE A 413 -16.28 -2.67 5.34
N THR A 414 -17.05 -1.65 5.73
CA THR A 414 -16.88 -1.03 7.05
C THR A 414 -17.19 -2.03 8.17
N SER A 415 -18.27 -2.81 8.02
CA SER A 415 -18.64 -3.83 9.00
C SER A 415 -17.57 -4.93 9.09
N LEU A 416 -17.03 -5.38 7.95
CA LEU A 416 -15.93 -6.33 7.91
C LEU A 416 -14.69 -5.77 8.62
N GLY A 417 -14.29 -4.53 8.31
CA GLY A 417 -13.12 -3.90 8.94
C GLY A 417 -13.26 -3.74 10.46
N LEU A 418 -14.43 -3.27 10.93
CA LEU A 418 -14.70 -3.15 12.36
C LEU A 418 -14.75 -4.50 13.06
N TRP A 419 -15.32 -5.52 12.40
CA TRP A 419 -15.34 -6.88 12.91
C TRP A 419 -13.93 -7.47 13.02
N LEU A 420 -13.08 -7.30 12.00
CA LEU A 420 -11.67 -7.73 12.02
C LEU A 420 -10.89 -7.08 13.17
N LEU A 421 -11.08 -5.78 13.39
CA LEU A 421 -10.47 -5.08 14.54
C LEU A 421 -10.94 -5.66 15.87
N SER A 422 -12.24 -5.99 16.03
CA SER A 422 -12.76 -6.56 17.25
C SER A 422 -12.29 -8.00 17.48
N ALA A 423 -12.13 -8.77 16.42
CA ALA A 423 -11.67 -10.15 16.47
C ALA A 423 -10.16 -10.26 16.81
N ALA A 424 -9.36 -9.28 16.40
CA ALA A 424 -7.94 -9.22 16.76
C ALA A 424 -7.69 -8.74 18.20
N ALA A 425 -8.70 -8.13 18.85
CA ALA A 425 -8.62 -7.66 20.23
C ALA A 425 -9.03 -8.70 21.28
N GLN A 426 -9.53 -9.87 20.87
CA GLN A 426 -9.92 -11.01 21.71
C GLN A 426 -8.82 -12.06 21.74
#